data_b9c6d46686812c33b063a2c2968b3974
#
_entry.id   b9c6d46686812c33b063a2c2968b3974
#
_cell.length_a   1.000
_cell.length_b   1.000
_cell.length_c   1.000
_cell.angle_alpha   90.00
_cell.angle_beta   90.00
_cell.angle_gamma   90.00
#
_symmetry.space_group_name_H-M   'P 1'
#
loop_
_entity.id
_entity.type
_entity.pdbx_description
1 polymer ?
#
loop_
_entity_poly.entity_id
_entity_poly.type
_entity_poly.pdbx_seq_one_letter_code
_entity_poly.pdbx_strand_id
1 'polypeptide(L)'
;MATDRVPAGKRDCISLREKIAELQKDIHDGIDVVGKKMTLCQLYAKQNAQRPKVRKNTETGRKYLMDILKKDKLGVRSIDSIKPSDAKEWAIRMSENGYAYQTINNYKRSLKASFYIAIQDDCVRKNPFDFQLKAVLDDDTVPKTVLTEEQEEKLLAFAKADKTYSKNYDEILILLKTGLRISEFGGLTLPDLD
;
A
#
# COMPACT_ATOMS: atom_id res chain seq x y z
N MET A 1 -11.36 13.68 -25.78
CA MET A 1 -10.69 15.00 -25.78
C MET A 1 -11.68 16.02 -26.27
N ALA A 2 -12.29 16.77 -25.35
CA ALA A 2 -13.11 17.91 -25.73
C ALA A 2 -12.16 19.06 -26.03
N THR A 3 -11.99 19.40 -27.30
CA THR A 3 -11.30 20.61 -27.70
C THR A 3 -12.27 21.77 -27.48
N ASP A 4 -12.08 22.51 -26.37
CA ASP A 4 -12.74 23.80 -26.15
C ASP A 4 -12.27 24.77 -27.25
N ARG A 5 -12.92 24.72 -28.42
CA ARG A 5 -12.75 25.73 -29.46
C ARG A 5 -13.42 27.00 -29.01
N VAL A 6 -12.65 28.03 -28.72
CA VAL A 6 -13.14 29.39 -28.51
C VAL A 6 -13.84 29.84 -29.79
N PRO A 7 -15.13 30.20 -29.74
CA PRO A 7 -15.83 30.69 -30.93
C PRO A 7 -15.16 31.96 -31.45
N ALA A 8 -14.94 32.04 -32.76
CA ALA A 8 -14.39 33.23 -33.38
C ALA A 8 -15.26 34.45 -33.05
N GLY A 9 -14.70 35.44 -32.31
CA GLY A 9 -15.37 36.68 -31.95
C GLY A 9 -15.58 36.94 -30.45
N LYS A 10 -15.39 35.94 -29.57
CA LYS A 10 -15.40 36.18 -28.09
C LYS A 10 -14.00 36.19 -27.54
N ARG A 11 -13.49 37.37 -27.16
CA ARG A 11 -12.15 37.54 -26.55
C ARG A 11 -12.05 37.00 -25.14
N ASP A 12 -13.17 36.66 -24.52
CA ASP A 12 -13.24 36.23 -23.11
C ASP A 12 -13.98 34.92 -22.96
N CYS A 13 -13.23 33.86 -22.69
CA CYS A 13 -13.77 32.58 -22.25
C CYS A 13 -13.68 32.50 -20.72
N ILE A 14 -14.81 32.45 -20.03
CA ILE A 14 -14.88 32.38 -18.56
C ILE A 14 -14.08 31.18 -18.04
N SER A 15 -14.19 30.03 -18.69
CA SER A 15 -13.44 28.82 -18.33
C SER A 15 -11.92 28.99 -18.47
N LEU A 16 -11.47 29.82 -19.44
CA LEU A 16 -10.05 30.10 -19.62
C LEU A 16 -9.54 31.04 -18.50
N ARG A 17 -10.32 32.05 -18.12
CA ARG A 17 -9.96 32.93 -16.99
C ARG A 17 -9.90 32.17 -15.67
N GLU A 18 -10.83 31.27 -15.42
CA GLU A 18 -10.82 30.41 -14.22
C GLU A 18 -9.57 29.53 -14.17
N LYS A 19 -9.21 28.89 -15.30
CA LYS A 19 -7.97 28.08 -15.41
C LYS A 19 -6.71 28.91 -15.23
N ILE A 20 -6.67 30.13 -15.79
CA ILE A 20 -5.54 31.04 -15.61
C ILE A 20 -5.41 31.46 -14.14
N ALA A 21 -6.52 31.82 -13.50
CA ALA A 21 -6.54 32.19 -12.09
C ALA A 21 -6.11 31.03 -11.19
N GLU A 22 -6.53 29.80 -11.47
CA GLU A 22 -6.12 28.59 -10.78
C GLU A 22 -4.59 28.36 -10.92
N LEU A 23 -4.07 28.44 -12.15
CA LEU A 23 -2.65 28.30 -12.41
C LEU A 23 -1.80 29.38 -11.74
N GLN A 24 -2.27 30.65 -11.79
CA GLN A 24 -1.60 31.75 -11.09
C GLN A 24 -1.57 31.55 -9.58
N LYS A 25 -2.66 31.03 -9.02
CA LYS A 25 -2.72 30.69 -7.60
C LYS A 25 -1.77 29.55 -7.25
N ASP A 26 -1.71 28.50 -8.08
CA ASP A 26 -0.79 27.39 -7.86
C ASP A 26 0.67 27.85 -7.92
N ILE A 27 1.02 28.70 -8.89
CA ILE A 27 2.37 29.29 -9.01
C ILE A 27 2.68 30.17 -7.80
N HIS A 28 1.73 31.03 -7.38
CA HIS A 28 1.90 31.87 -6.20
C HIS A 28 2.09 31.04 -4.91
N ASP A 29 1.39 29.93 -4.82
CA ASP A 29 1.45 29.01 -3.69
C ASP A 29 2.64 28.00 -3.80
N GLY A 30 3.50 28.12 -4.82
CA GLY A 30 4.69 27.30 -5.02
C GLY A 30 4.41 25.87 -5.45
N ILE A 31 3.21 25.56 -5.97
CA ILE A 31 2.86 24.18 -6.40
C ILE A 31 3.50 23.86 -7.75
N ASP A 32 4.13 22.68 -7.85
CA ASP A 32 4.61 22.13 -9.12
C ASP A 32 3.43 21.75 -10.02
N VAL A 33 3.11 22.66 -10.95
CA VAL A 33 1.99 22.52 -11.90
C VAL A 33 2.16 21.31 -12.83
N VAL A 34 3.37 20.92 -13.14
CA VAL A 34 3.67 19.74 -13.98
C VAL A 34 3.60 18.46 -13.14
N GLY A 35 4.21 18.48 -11.98
CA GLY A 35 4.25 17.32 -11.07
C GLY A 35 2.86 16.91 -10.58
N LYS A 36 1.96 17.85 -10.30
CA LYS A 36 0.60 17.55 -9.85
C LYS A 36 -0.25 16.76 -10.86
N LYS A 37 0.10 16.79 -12.15
CA LYS A 37 -0.60 16.07 -13.23
C LYS A 37 -0.15 14.61 -13.39
N MET A 38 0.91 14.18 -12.67
CA MET A 38 1.29 12.78 -12.71
C MET A 38 0.17 11.87 -12.19
N THR A 39 0.06 10.66 -12.74
CA THR A 39 -0.92 9.68 -12.27
C THR A 39 -0.48 9.03 -10.96
N LEU A 40 -1.43 8.43 -10.22
CA LEU A 40 -1.11 7.67 -9.00
C LEU A 40 -0.11 6.53 -9.28
N CYS A 41 -0.25 5.83 -10.41
CA CYS A 41 0.72 4.81 -10.83
C CYS A 41 2.12 5.40 -11.03
N GLN A 42 2.24 6.57 -11.65
CA GLN A 42 3.53 7.25 -11.85
C GLN A 42 4.14 7.69 -10.53
N LEU A 43 3.33 8.26 -9.62
CA LEU A 43 3.79 8.64 -8.28
C LEU A 43 4.31 7.42 -7.51
N TYR A 44 3.58 6.32 -7.52
CA TYR A 44 3.97 5.09 -6.83
C TYR A 44 5.25 4.47 -7.46
N ALA A 45 5.38 4.53 -8.79
CA ALA A 45 6.61 4.12 -9.48
C ALA A 45 7.81 5.00 -9.08
N LYS A 46 7.64 6.33 -9.05
CA LYS A 46 8.66 7.30 -8.61
C LYS A 46 9.14 6.98 -7.19
N GLN A 47 8.22 6.75 -6.26
CA GLN A 47 8.56 6.37 -4.89
C GLN A 47 9.38 5.07 -4.83
N ASN A 48 8.97 4.04 -5.59
CA ASN A 48 9.67 2.76 -5.58
C ASN A 48 11.07 2.84 -6.21
N ALA A 49 11.28 3.71 -7.20
CA ALA A 49 12.57 3.95 -7.82
C ALA A 49 13.57 4.64 -6.87
N GLN A 50 13.08 5.49 -5.97
CA GLN A 50 13.91 6.20 -4.97
C GLN A 50 14.28 5.32 -3.77
N ARG A 51 13.67 4.15 -3.60
CA ARG A 51 13.95 3.26 -2.48
C ARG A 51 15.14 2.34 -2.78
N PRO A 52 16.00 2.03 -1.78
CA PRO A 52 17.11 1.12 -1.96
C PRO A 52 16.61 -0.28 -2.34
N LYS A 53 17.53 -1.11 -2.87
CA LYS A 53 17.26 -2.53 -3.12
C LYS A 53 16.72 -3.19 -1.86
N VAL A 54 15.62 -3.90 -2.01
CA VAL A 54 14.92 -4.61 -0.94
C VAL A 54 14.92 -6.10 -1.19
N ARG A 55 14.58 -6.87 -0.17
CA ARG A 55 14.41 -8.32 -0.31
C ARG A 55 13.34 -8.63 -1.37
N LYS A 56 13.53 -9.74 -2.10
CA LYS A 56 12.66 -10.19 -3.20
C LYS A 56 11.16 -10.18 -2.84
N ASN A 57 10.81 -10.61 -1.63
CA ASN A 57 9.41 -10.62 -1.17
C ASN A 57 8.80 -9.22 -1.10
N THR A 58 9.58 -8.22 -0.67
CA THR A 58 9.12 -6.82 -0.63
C THR A 58 8.94 -6.27 -2.05
N GLU A 59 9.84 -6.61 -2.97
CA GLU A 59 9.72 -6.24 -4.38
C GLU A 59 8.46 -6.83 -5.01
N THR A 60 8.20 -8.12 -4.76
CA THR A 60 7.00 -8.79 -5.22
C THR A 60 5.74 -8.11 -4.70
N GLY A 61 5.68 -7.77 -3.40
CA GLY A 61 4.54 -7.04 -2.83
C GLY A 61 4.32 -5.66 -3.47
N ARG A 62 5.41 -4.95 -3.83
CA ARG A 62 5.31 -3.66 -4.54
C ARG A 62 4.76 -3.84 -5.96
N LYS A 63 5.16 -4.90 -6.68
CA LYS A 63 4.63 -5.23 -8.00
C LYS A 63 3.14 -5.55 -7.94
N TYR A 64 2.70 -6.33 -6.96
CA TYR A 64 1.27 -6.62 -6.76
C TYR A 64 0.43 -5.36 -6.57
N LEU A 65 0.86 -4.44 -5.71
CA LEU A 65 0.13 -3.18 -5.54
C LEU A 65 0.11 -2.36 -6.84
N MET A 66 1.22 -2.31 -7.58
CA MET A 66 1.26 -1.63 -8.88
C MET A 66 0.27 -2.24 -9.87
N ASP A 67 0.17 -3.56 -9.92
CA ASP A 67 -0.76 -4.25 -10.84
C ASP A 67 -2.23 -4.02 -10.45
N ILE A 68 -2.53 -3.95 -9.15
CA ILE A 68 -3.85 -3.54 -8.65
C ILE A 68 -4.16 -2.11 -9.11
N LEU A 69 -3.24 -1.17 -8.92
CA LEU A 69 -3.44 0.23 -9.29
C LEU A 69 -3.66 0.40 -10.80
N LYS A 70 -2.92 -0.33 -11.63
CA LYS A 70 -3.10 -0.29 -13.10
C LYS A 70 -4.49 -0.74 -13.54
N LYS A 71 -5.13 -1.64 -12.79
CA LYS A 71 -6.47 -2.15 -13.07
C LYS A 71 -7.57 -1.29 -12.46
N ASP A 72 -7.27 -0.49 -11.44
CA ASP A 72 -8.25 0.37 -10.77
C ASP A 72 -8.29 1.76 -11.39
N LYS A 73 -9.52 2.31 -11.47
CA LYS A 73 -9.77 3.66 -11.99
C LYS A 73 -8.99 4.77 -11.27
N LEU A 74 -8.60 4.53 -10.00
CA LEU A 74 -7.82 5.49 -9.22
C LEU A 74 -6.38 5.59 -9.70
N GLY A 75 -5.79 4.49 -10.20
CA GLY A 75 -4.39 4.44 -10.61
C GLY A 75 -4.03 5.32 -11.79
N VAL A 76 -4.98 5.56 -12.70
CA VAL A 76 -4.82 6.40 -13.91
C VAL A 76 -5.18 7.86 -13.69
N ARG A 77 -5.77 8.21 -12.53
CA ARG A 77 -6.13 9.59 -12.20
C ARG A 77 -4.89 10.40 -11.82
N SER A 78 -4.91 11.69 -12.15
CA SER A 78 -3.90 12.64 -11.69
C SER A 78 -4.00 12.85 -10.17
N ILE A 79 -2.84 12.99 -9.52
CA ILE A 79 -2.76 13.03 -8.05
C ILE A 79 -3.46 14.25 -7.45
N ASP A 80 -3.52 15.36 -8.16
CA ASP A 80 -4.24 16.57 -7.76
C ASP A 80 -5.76 16.39 -7.73
N SER A 81 -6.29 15.48 -8.57
CA SER A 81 -7.71 15.20 -8.67
C SER A 81 -8.22 14.20 -7.63
N ILE A 82 -7.33 13.52 -6.90
CA ILE A 82 -7.69 12.47 -5.95
C ILE A 82 -8.07 13.12 -4.61
N LYS A 83 -9.32 12.92 -4.21
CA LYS A 83 -9.87 13.40 -2.93
C LYS A 83 -9.84 12.29 -1.87
N PRO A 84 -9.93 12.64 -0.57
CA PRO A 84 -10.06 11.64 0.50
C PRO A 84 -11.27 10.71 0.33
N SER A 85 -12.37 11.17 -0.27
CA SER A 85 -13.53 10.34 -0.63
C SER A 85 -13.15 9.24 -1.63
N ASP A 86 -12.40 9.59 -2.68
CA ASP A 86 -11.97 8.63 -3.70
C ASP A 86 -11.06 7.54 -3.11
N ALA A 87 -10.18 7.93 -2.18
CA ALA A 87 -9.29 7.00 -1.49
C ALA A 87 -10.07 6.05 -0.55
N LYS A 88 -11.13 6.54 0.10
CA LYS A 88 -12.04 5.71 0.91
C LYS A 88 -12.85 4.75 0.03
N GLU A 89 -13.40 5.22 -1.08
CA GLU A 89 -14.10 4.37 -2.06
C GLU A 89 -13.19 3.29 -2.63
N TRP A 90 -11.92 3.61 -2.88
CA TRP A 90 -10.94 2.60 -3.30
C TRP A 90 -10.78 1.51 -2.23
N ALA A 91 -10.70 1.87 -0.95
CA ALA A 91 -10.61 0.90 0.14
C ALA A 91 -11.85 0.00 0.21
N ILE A 92 -13.05 0.57 0.01
CA ILE A 92 -14.31 -0.19 -0.03
C ILE A 92 -14.28 -1.19 -1.19
N ARG A 93 -13.93 -0.75 -2.40
CA ARG A 93 -13.81 -1.66 -3.56
C ARG A 93 -12.80 -2.78 -3.33
N MET A 94 -11.69 -2.51 -2.63
CA MET A 94 -10.72 -3.54 -2.28
C MET A 94 -11.34 -4.59 -1.36
N SER A 95 -12.14 -4.18 -0.38
CA SER A 95 -12.88 -5.09 0.51
C SER A 95 -13.91 -5.91 -0.27
N GLU A 96 -14.68 -5.29 -1.16
CA GLU A 96 -15.66 -5.96 -2.04
C GLU A 96 -14.99 -6.99 -2.96
N ASN A 97 -13.74 -6.75 -3.37
CA ASN A 97 -12.92 -7.69 -4.13
C ASN A 97 -12.28 -8.81 -3.28
N GLY A 98 -12.63 -8.91 -2.00
CA GLY A 98 -12.19 -9.97 -1.09
C GLY A 98 -10.80 -9.79 -0.47
N TYR A 99 -10.21 -8.59 -0.53
CA TYR A 99 -8.95 -8.34 0.16
C TYR A 99 -9.19 -8.18 1.67
N ALA A 100 -8.40 -8.89 2.48
CA ALA A 100 -8.44 -8.77 3.94
C ALA A 100 -8.10 -7.36 4.41
N TYR A 101 -8.72 -6.91 5.50
CA TYR A 101 -8.52 -5.59 6.12
C TYR A 101 -7.04 -5.23 6.28
N GLN A 102 -6.22 -6.16 6.79
CA GLN A 102 -4.78 -5.92 6.98
C GLN A 102 -4.03 -5.68 5.65
N THR A 103 -4.42 -6.36 4.58
CA THR A 103 -3.84 -6.17 3.24
C THR A 103 -4.18 -4.77 2.71
N ILE A 104 -5.44 -4.36 2.82
CA ILE A 104 -5.90 -3.02 2.42
C ILE A 104 -5.16 -1.94 3.22
N ASN A 105 -5.01 -2.15 4.54
CA ASN A 105 -4.27 -1.22 5.40
C ASN A 105 -2.80 -1.08 5.00
N ASN A 106 -2.13 -2.18 4.65
CA ASN A 106 -0.75 -2.17 4.19
C ASN A 106 -0.60 -1.43 2.84
N TYR A 107 -1.52 -1.66 1.90
CA TYR A 107 -1.53 -0.95 0.62
C TYR A 107 -1.83 0.54 0.82
N LYS A 108 -2.81 0.88 1.65
CA LYS A 108 -3.11 2.26 2.03
C LYS A 108 -1.89 2.97 2.62
N ARG A 109 -1.15 2.31 3.53
CA ARG A 109 0.09 2.86 4.11
C ARG A 109 1.15 3.13 3.03
N SER A 110 1.28 2.23 2.05
CA SER A 110 2.21 2.41 0.94
C SER A 110 1.83 3.60 0.06
N LEU A 111 0.55 3.77 -0.25
CA LEU A 111 0.03 4.90 -1.02
C LEU A 111 0.13 6.21 -0.23
N LYS A 112 -0.19 6.18 1.07
CA LYS A 112 0.02 7.33 1.97
C LYS A 112 1.47 7.80 1.93
N ALA A 113 2.44 6.88 1.99
CA ALA A 113 3.86 7.20 1.90
C ALA A 113 4.24 7.81 0.53
N SER A 114 3.62 7.38 -0.57
CA SER A 114 3.83 7.99 -1.90
C SER A 114 3.35 9.45 -1.93
N PHE A 115 2.20 9.72 -1.36
CA PHE A 115 1.67 11.09 -1.30
C PHE A 115 2.49 12.03 -0.40
N TYR A 116 3.18 11.52 0.63
CA TYR A 116 4.10 12.36 1.40
C TYR A 116 5.28 12.85 0.54
N ILE A 117 5.78 12.03 -0.40
CA ILE A 117 6.79 12.50 -1.35
C ILE A 117 6.20 13.58 -2.27
N ALA A 118 4.97 13.38 -2.77
CA ALA A 118 4.30 14.38 -3.59
C ALA A 118 4.05 15.71 -2.85
N ILE A 119 3.86 15.67 -1.52
CA ILE A 119 3.78 16.88 -0.68
C ILE A 119 5.15 17.53 -0.52
N GLN A 120 6.21 16.74 -0.30
CA GLN A 120 7.58 17.26 -0.20
C GLN A 120 8.09 17.87 -1.50
N ASP A 121 7.61 17.36 -2.64
CA ASP A 121 7.91 17.88 -3.98
C ASP A 121 6.91 18.99 -4.41
N ASP A 122 6.11 19.52 -3.50
CA ASP A 122 5.11 20.57 -3.72
C ASP A 122 4.09 20.27 -4.84
N CYS A 123 3.88 18.99 -5.15
CA CYS A 123 2.91 18.56 -6.17
C CYS A 123 1.46 18.60 -5.65
N VAL A 124 1.26 18.34 -4.36
CA VAL A 124 -0.07 18.34 -3.70
C VAL A 124 0.04 18.85 -2.26
N ARG A 125 -1.03 19.47 -1.76
CA ARG A 125 -1.05 20.07 -0.39
C ARG A 125 -1.46 19.10 0.70
N LYS A 126 -2.28 18.11 0.37
CA LYS A 126 -2.89 17.20 1.36
C LYS A 126 -2.78 15.77 0.87
N ASN A 127 -2.65 14.85 1.83
CA ASN A 127 -2.59 13.43 1.56
C ASN A 127 -4.01 12.82 1.57
N PRO A 128 -4.54 12.34 0.43
CA PRO A 128 -5.89 11.76 0.39
C PRO A 128 -6.01 10.44 1.16
N PHE A 129 -4.89 9.75 1.43
CA PHE A 129 -4.85 8.52 2.20
C PHE A 129 -4.62 8.73 3.70
N ASP A 130 -4.69 9.99 4.17
CA ASP A 130 -4.53 10.32 5.58
C ASP A 130 -5.86 10.20 6.35
N PHE A 131 -6.37 8.98 6.41
CA PHE A 131 -7.55 8.62 7.19
C PHE A 131 -7.32 7.29 7.93
N GLN A 132 -8.10 7.05 8.98
CA GLN A 132 -8.08 5.76 9.67
C GLN A 132 -8.97 4.78 8.92
N LEU A 133 -8.42 3.61 8.53
CA LEU A 133 -9.17 2.60 7.77
C LEU A 133 -10.38 2.09 8.56
N LYS A 134 -10.24 1.96 9.88
CA LYS A 134 -11.32 1.54 10.81
C LYS A 134 -12.57 2.45 10.76
N ALA A 135 -12.42 3.70 10.28
CA ALA A 135 -13.57 4.59 10.08
C ALA A 135 -14.34 4.31 8.76
N VAL A 136 -13.85 3.40 7.94
CA VAL A 136 -14.40 3.10 6.59
C VAL A 136 -14.78 1.64 6.46
N LEU A 137 -14.00 0.73 7.05
CA LEU A 137 -14.18 -0.72 7.02
C LEU A 137 -14.09 -1.27 8.42
N ASP A 138 -14.90 -2.28 8.69
CA ASP A 138 -14.80 -3.05 9.93
C ASP A 138 -13.51 -3.87 9.94
N ASP A 139 -12.88 -3.94 11.12
CA ASP A 139 -11.67 -4.74 11.33
C ASP A 139 -12.06 -6.16 11.69
N ASP A 140 -12.08 -7.04 10.70
CA ASP A 140 -12.39 -8.47 10.82
C ASP A 140 -11.15 -9.31 11.21
N THR A 141 -10.08 -8.66 11.63
CA THR A 141 -8.82 -9.33 11.98
C THR A 141 -9.03 -10.17 13.25
N VAL A 142 -8.99 -11.49 13.10
CA VAL A 142 -9.00 -12.40 14.24
C VAL A 142 -7.67 -12.27 15.00
N PRO A 143 -7.69 -11.93 16.30
CA PRO A 143 -6.48 -11.86 17.10
C PRO A 143 -5.82 -13.24 17.18
N LYS A 144 -4.51 -13.26 16.97
CA LYS A 144 -3.73 -14.49 17.14
C LYS A 144 -3.65 -14.83 18.62
N THR A 145 -4.10 -16.02 18.99
CA THR A 145 -3.96 -16.58 20.34
C THR A 145 -2.72 -17.44 20.44
N VAL A 146 -2.10 -17.44 21.61
CA VAL A 146 -0.97 -18.33 21.91
C VAL A 146 -1.55 -19.72 22.21
N LEU A 147 -0.83 -20.77 21.82
CA LEU A 147 -1.20 -22.15 22.17
C LEU A 147 -1.13 -22.34 23.68
N THR A 148 -2.07 -23.10 24.24
CA THR A 148 -1.98 -23.58 25.62
C THR A 148 -1.01 -24.77 25.68
N GLU A 149 -0.47 -25.09 26.87
CA GLU A 149 0.41 -26.24 27.07
C GLU A 149 -0.22 -27.54 26.56
N GLU A 150 -1.51 -27.77 26.86
CA GLU A 150 -2.21 -28.94 26.36
C GLU A 150 -2.33 -29.00 24.82
N GLN A 151 -2.49 -27.83 24.17
CA GLN A 151 -2.53 -27.74 22.72
C GLN A 151 -1.16 -27.98 22.12
N GLU A 152 -0.10 -27.51 22.77
CA GLU A 152 1.29 -27.74 22.38
C GLU A 152 1.64 -29.24 22.44
N GLU A 153 1.30 -29.93 23.54
CA GLU A 153 1.51 -31.37 23.69
C GLU A 153 0.77 -32.17 22.62
N LYS A 154 -0.50 -31.84 22.37
CA LYS A 154 -1.31 -32.49 21.31
C LYS A 154 -0.69 -32.26 19.91
N LEU A 155 -0.21 -31.06 19.64
CA LEU A 155 0.45 -30.73 18.37
C LEU A 155 1.71 -31.56 18.19
N LEU A 156 2.56 -31.67 19.21
CA LEU A 156 3.80 -32.43 19.18
C LEU A 156 3.53 -33.94 19.05
N ALA A 157 2.56 -34.44 19.78
CA ALA A 157 2.14 -35.86 19.66
C ALA A 157 1.64 -36.18 18.26
N PHE A 158 0.83 -35.32 17.66
CA PHE A 158 0.36 -35.45 16.28
C PHE A 158 1.53 -35.39 15.30
N ALA A 159 2.42 -34.37 15.41
CA ALA A 159 3.54 -34.21 14.50
C ALA A 159 4.49 -35.44 14.53
N LYS A 160 4.67 -36.06 15.69
CA LYS A 160 5.48 -37.26 15.86
C LYS A 160 4.87 -38.52 15.22
N ALA A 161 3.54 -38.64 15.25
CA ALA A 161 2.81 -39.81 14.75
C ALA A 161 2.53 -39.74 13.25
N ASP A 162 2.42 -38.56 12.66
CA ASP A 162 2.04 -38.35 11.27
C ASP A 162 3.23 -38.59 10.32
N LYS A 163 3.01 -39.32 9.23
CA LYS A 163 4.05 -39.70 8.23
C LYS A 163 4.70 -38.50 7.53
N THR A 164 3.98 -37.40 7.43
CA THR A 164 4.44 -36.18 6.74
C THR A 164 5.24 -35.29 7.68
N TYR A 165 4.68 -35.04 8.87
CA TYR A 165 5.25 -34.11 9.84
C TYR A 165 6.36 -34.71 10.70
N SER A 166 6.42 -36.03 10.87
CA SER A 166 7.48 -36.68 11.66
C SER A 166 8.88 -36.45 11.11
N LYS A 167 9.01 -36.17 9.82
CA LYS A 167 10.29 -35.85 9.18
C LYS A 167 10.87 -34.51 9.65
N ASN A 168 10.02 -33.60 10.09
CA ASN A 168 10.38 -32.26 10.52
C ASN A 168 10.00 -32.05 12.02
N TYR A 169 9.90 -33.15 12.78
CA TYR A 169 9.49 -33.08 14.20
C TYR A 169 10.45 -32.25 15.03
N ASP A 170 11.75 -32.42 14.84
CA ASP A 170 12.77 -31.71 15.62
C ASP A 170 12.76 -30.22 15.30
N GLU A 171 12.59 -29.84 14.04
CA GLU A 171 12.46 -28.45 13.65
C GLU A 171 11.19 -27.81 14.27
N ILE A 172 10.06 -28.52 14.25
CA ILE A 172 8.81 -28.05 14.86
C ILE A 172 9.01 -27.87 16.36
N LEU A 173 9.65 -28.82 17.04
CA LEU A 173 9.92 -28.78 18.48
C LEU A 173 10.80 -27.58 18.82
N ILE A 174 11.91 -27.38 18.10
CA ILE A 174 12.82 -26.26 18.35
C ILE A 174 12.10 -24.92 18.14
N LEU A 175 11.41 -24.76 17.03
CA LEU A 175 10.68 -23.51 16.73
C LEU A 175 9.61 -23.21 17.80
N LEU A 176 8.92 -24.23 18.27
CA LEU A 176 7.87 -24.10 19.27
C LEU A 176 8.46 -23.71 20.64
N LYS A 177 9.55 -24.36 21.05
CA LYS A 177 10.19 -24.15 22.37
C LYS A 177 11.03 -22.87 22.44
N THR A 178 11.63 -22.45 21.34
CA THR A 178 12.49 -21.25 21.30
C THR A 178 11.78 -19.99 20.85
N GLY A 179 10.65 -20.12 20.13
CA GLY A 179 9.95 -18.98 19.52
C GLY A 179 10.71 -18.33 18.35
N LEU A 180 11.76 -18.96 17.85
CA LEU A 180 12.51 -18.48 16.68
C LEU A 180 11.61 -18.41 15.44
N ARG A 181 11.85 -17.39 14.60
CA ARG A 181 11.22 -17.38 13.28
C ARG A 181 11.90 -18.40 12.38
N ILE A 182 11.17 -19.00 11.44
CA ILE A 182 11.71 -20.00 10.50
C ILE A 182 12.94 -19.48 9.73
N SER A 183 13.01 -18.18 9.44
CA SER A 183 14.18 -17.57 8.78
C SER A 183 15.37 -17.39 9.71
N GLU A 184 15.16 -17.25 11.01
CA GLU A 184 16.20 -17.18 12.04
C GLU A 184 16.73 -18.59 12.30
N PHE A 185 15.83 -19.57 12.44
CA PHE A 185 16.19 -20.99 12.56
C PHE A 185 17.05 -21.48 11.37
N GLY A 186 16.62 -21.17 10.13
CA GLY A 186 17.39 -21.55 8.94
C GLY A 186 18.71 -20.79 8.74
N GLY A 187 18.96 -19.76 9.53
CA GLY A 187 20.22 -19.00 9.56
C GLY A 187 21.15 -19.38 10.71
N LEU A 188 20.74 -20.30 11.60
CA LEU A 188 21.59 -20.75 12.72
C LEU A 188 22.86 -21.42 12.22
N THR A 189 23.97 -21.08 12.85
CA THR A 189 25.28 -21.66 12.62
C THR A 189 25.80 -22.29 13.93
N LEU A 190 26.81 -23.18 13.84
CA LEU A 190 27.36 -23.83 15.01
C LEU A 190 27.80 -22.86 16.14
N PRO A 191 28.38 -21.70 15.82
CA PRO A 191 28.70 -20.72 16.88
C PRO A 191 27.50 -20.08 17.60
N ASP A 192 26.30 -20.22 17.06
CA ASP A 192 25.05 -19.69 17.66
C ASP A 192 24.43 -20.66 18.67
N LEU A 193 25.04 -21.85 18.86
CA LEU A 193 24.54 -22.93 19.72
C LEU A 193 25.28 -23.05 21.06
N ASP A 194 26.20 -22.11 21.36
CA ASP A 194 26.98 -22.06 22.64
C ASP A 194 26.22 -21.35 23.76
#